data_7a798c747f4de8a9d3bb709243d6a2da
#
_entry.id   7a798c747f4de8a9d3bb709243d6a2da
#
_cell.length_a   1.000
_cell.length_b   1.000
_cell.length_c   1.000
_cell.angle_alpha   90.00
_cell.angle_beta   90.00
_cell.angle_gamma   90.00
#
_symmetry.space_group_name_H-M   'P 1'
#
loop_
_entity.id
_entity.type
_entity.pdbx_description
1 polymer ?
#
loop_
_entity_poly.entity_id
_entity_poly.type
_entity_poly.pdbx_seq_one_letter_code
_entity_poly.pdbx_strand_id
1 'polypeptide(L)'
;MLKFVCHGASETTRECTFDALIVAGWTGRDTAALEHHIEELAKIGVPRPSSVPVFYRTSVNGLTQTARLDVLGPDTSGEVEPVLFAIGDDMWLGVGSDHTDRKAETMGIALSKQLCGKPVGRELWLYADVAGHWDKLVIRSWATIDGKRVLYQQGALGIMRRPEELLELYGSTRLAPGAAMFCGTVGAIGGIRPAARFEMELEDPVLRRRLAHVYEVVTLPVIA
;
A
#
# COMPACT_ATOMS: atom_id res chain seq x y z
N MET A 1 16.08 8.54 -4.75
CA MET A 1 16.60 8.35 -3.37
C MET A 1 15.54 8.84 -2.40
N LEU A 2 15.19 8.06 -1.40
CA LEU A 2 14.21 8.39 -0.36
C LEU A 2 14.93 8.55 0.97
N LYS A 3 14.35 9.36 1.87
CA LYS A 3 14.94 9.63 3.18
C LYS A 3 13.97 9.22 4.28
N PHE A 4 14.40 8.33 5.15
CA PHE A 4 13.58 7.78 6.23
C PHE A 4 14.15 8.09 7.60
N VAL A 5 13.27 8.34 8.56
CA VAL A 5 13.55 8.29 9.99
C VAL A 5 13.16 6.90 10.46
N CYS A 6 14.14 6.12 10.88
CA CYS A 6 13.98 4.72 11.28
C CYS A 6 13.96 4.63 12.81
N HIS A 7 12.83 4.21 13.37
CA HIS A 7 12.60 4.02 14.80
C HIS A 7 12.83 2.54 15.17
N GLY A 8 14.00 2.24 15.74
CA GLY A 8 14.40 0.95 16.28
C GLY A 8 14.97 1.12 17.69
N ALA A 9 16.02 0.40 18.05
CA ALA A 9 16.70 0.58 19.33
C ALA A 9 17.21 2.02 19.55
N SER A 10 17.48 2.74 18.46
CA SER A 10 17.74 4.18 18.42
C SER A 10 17.12 4.76 17.15
N GLU A 11 16.76 6.04 17.19
CA GLU A 11 16.30 6.75 16.00
C GLU A 11 17.51 7.05 15.10
N THR A 12 17.38 6.71 13.82
CA THR A 12 18.41 6.98 12.81
C THR A 12 17.77 7.49 11.53
N THR A 13 18.46 8.42 10.86
CA THR A 13 18.04 8.86 9.52
C THR A 13 18.84 8.11 8.47
N ARG A 14 18.16 7.55 7.47
CA ARG A 14 18.79 6.79 6.36
C ARG A 14 18.32 7.31 5.02
N GLU A 15 19.25 7.49 4.10
CA GLU A 15 18.96 7.74 2.69
C GLU A 15 19.08 6.42 1.93
N CYS A 16 18.03 6.06 1.20
CA CYS A 16 17.90 4.74 0.60
C CYS A 16 17.52 4.84 -0.88
N THR A 17 18.08 3.95 -1.68
CA THR A 17 17.63 3.63 -3.03
C THR A 17 16.99 2.24 -3.03
N PHE A 18 16.03 2.05 -3.92
CA PHE A 18 15.36 0.75 -4.06
C PHE A 18 15.52 0.26 -5.49
N ASP A 19 15.68 -1.06 -5.63
CA ASP A 19 15.88 -1.76 -6.90
C ASP A 19 14.66 -2.57 -7.29
N ALA A 20 13.76 -2.84 -6.33
CA ALA A 20 12.56 -3.62 -6.54
C ALA A 20 11.37 -3.05 -5.77
N LEU A 21 10.23 -2.90 -6.47
CA LEU A 21 8.94 -2.56 -5.87
C LEU A 21 7.93 -3.66 -6.18
N ILE A 22 7.42 -4.28 -5.12
CA ILE A 22 6.43 -5.34 -5.16
C ILE A 22 5.12 -4.80 -4.59
N VAL A 23 4.01 -5.14 -5.21
CA VAL A 23 2.67 -4.88 -4.66
C VAL A 23 1.96 -6.21 -4.55
N ALA A 24 1.69 -6.65 -3.32
CA ALA A 24 0.94 -7.87 -3.07
C ALA A 24 -0.56 -7.57 -3.12
N GLY A 25 -1.25 -8.17 -4.07
CA GLY A 25 -2.70 -8.10 -4.19
C GLY A 25 -3.37 -9.39 -3.68
N TRP A 26 -4.66 -9.32 -3.34
CA TRP A 26 -5.45 -10.47 -2.90
C TRP A 26 -4.91 -11.10 -1.62
N THR A 27 -4.57 -10.27 -0.64
CA THR A 27 -3.85 -10.67 0.57
C THR A 27 -4.76 -11.02 1.75
N GLY A 28 -6.07 -11.05 1.57
CA GLY A 28 -7.02 -11.43 2.62
C GLY A 28 -6.78 -12.83 3.18
N ARG A 29 -6.96 -13.02 4.50
CA ARG A 29 -6.86 -14.34 5.15
C ARG A 29 -8.09 -15.20 4.96
N ASP A 30 -9.26 -14.58 4.88
CA ASP A 30 -10.51 -15.29 4.63
C ASP A 30 -10.59 -15.68 3.16
N THR A 31 -10.20 -16.92 2.87
CA THR A 31 -10.17 -17.46 1.51
C THR A 31 -11.57 -17.56 0.89
N ALA A 32 -12.60 -17.79 1.70
CA ALA A 32 -13.98 -17.90 1.20
C ALA A 32 -14.53 -16.51 0.81
N ALA A 33 -14.32 -15.49 1.64
CA ALA A 33 -14.67 -14.12 1.32
C ALA A 33 -13.89 -13.61 0.11
N LEU A 34 -12.61 -13.98 0.00
CA LEU A 34 -11.74 -13.61 -1.10
C LEU A 34 -12.22 -14.24 -2.43
N GLU A 35 -12.53 -15.53 -2.44
CA GLU A 35 -13.06 -16.22 -3.62
C GLU A 35 -14.40 -15.63 -4.06
N HIS A 36 -15.30 -15.35 -3.10
CA HIS A 36 -16.56 -14.70 -3.39
C HIS A 36 -16.36 -13.32 -4.07
N HIS A 37 -15.43 -12.52 -3.57
CA HIS A 37 -15.10 -11.23 -4.17
C HIS A 37 -14.50 -11.36 -5.58
N ILE A 38 -13.64 -12.35 -5.81
CA ILE A 38 -13.12 -12.68 -7.15
C ILE A 38 -14.26 -13.01 -8.11
N GLU A 39 -15.24 -13.82 -7.67
CA GLU A 39 -16.40 -14.17 -8.48
C GLU A 39 -17.30 -12.97 -8.79
N GLU A 40 -17.50 -12.05 -7.83
CA GLU A 40 -18.25 -10.82 -8.06
C GLU A 40 -17.58 -9.94 -9.12
N LEU A 41 -16.26 -9.75 -9.03
CA LEU A 41 -15.49 -8.99 -9.99
C LEU A 41 -15.47 -9.64 -11.38
N ALA A 42 -15.42 -10.97 -11.45
CA ALA A 42 -15.49 -11.70 -12.72
C ALA A 42 -16.83 -11.46 -13.47
N LYS A 43 -17.95 -11.30 -12.73
CA LYS A 43 -19.26 -10.98 -13.33
C LYS A 43 -19.29 -9.61 -14.02
N ILE A 44 -18.43 -8.68 -13.60
CA ILE A 44 -18.32 -7.34 -14.20
C ILE A 44 -17.14 -7.20 -15.17
N GLY A 45 -16.52 -8.35 -15.55
CA GLY A 45 -15.47 -8.40 -16.57
C GLY A 45 -14.04 -8.24 -16.07
N VAL A 46 -13.79 -8.22 -14.76
CA VAL A 46 -12.44 -8.25 -14.22
C VAL A 46 -11.90 -9.67 -14.27
N PRO A 47 -10.76 -9.92 -14.93
CA PRO A 47 -10.19 -11.27 -15.00
C PRO A 47 -9.80 -11.79 -13.63
N ARG A 48 -9.99 -13.09 -13.41
CA ARG A 48 -9.51 -13.74 -12.19
C ARG A 48 -7.98 -13.58 -12.06
N PRO A 49 -7.45 -13.39 -10.84
CA PRO A 49 -6.02 -13.33 -10.62
C PRO A 49 -5.36 -14.68 -10.99
N SER A 50 -4.13 -14.63 -11.48
CA SER A 50 -3.35 -15.83 -11.85
C SER A 50 -2.96 -16.69 -10.65
N SER A 51 -2.90 -16.08 -9.47
CA SER A 51 -2.64 -16.73 -8.17
C SER A 51 -3.24 -15.90 -7.04
N VAL A 52 -3.33 -16.47 -5.84
CA VAL A 52 -3.79 -15.76 -4.64
C VAL A 52 -2.81 -16.08 -3.50
N PRO A 53 -2.04 -15.09 -3.03
CA PRO A 53 -1.92 -13.71 -3.51
C PRO A 53 -1.23 -13.60 -4.88
N VAL A 54 -1.33 -12.43 -5.51
CA VAL A 54 -0.55 -12.04 -6.69
C VAL A 54 0.51 -11.02 -6.27
N PHE A 55 1.70 -11.13 -6.83
CA PHE A 55 2.80 -10.18 -6.58
C PHE A 55 3.12 -9.41 -7.85
N TYR A 56 2.58 -8.20 -7.95
CA TYR A 56 2.85 -7.31 -9.07
C TYR A 56 4.22 -6.66 -8.90
N ARG A 57 5.01 -6.65 -9.98
CA ARG A 57 6.27 -5.89 -10.05
C ARG A 57 5.99 -4.58 -10.76
N THR A 58 6.21 -3.47 -10.06
CA THR A 58 6.08 -2.12 -10.60
C THR A 58 7.43 -1.41 -10.60
N SER A 59 7.53 -0.33 -11.38
CA SER A 59 8.76 0.46 -11.41
C SER A 59 9.03 1.12 -10.07
N VAL A 60 10.26 1.01 -9.59
CA VAL A 60 10.73 1.71 -8.38
C VAL A 60 10.67 3.24 -8.53
N ASN A 61 10.64 3.76 -9.75
CA ASN A 61 10.51 5.19 -10.02
C ASN A 61 9.15 5.75 -9.55
N GLY A 62 8.15 4.89 -9.38
CA GLY A 62 6.86 5.27 -8.79
C GLY A 62 6.92 5.48 -7.28
N LEU A 63 7.89 4.90 -6.58
CA LEU A 63 8.00 5.04 -5.12
C LEU A 63 8.43 6.46 -4.75
N THR A 64 7.62 7.16 -3.96
CA THR A 64 7.81 8.60 -3.72
C THR A 64 7.40 9.02 -2.30
N GLN A 65 8.00 10.11 -1.81
CA GLN A 65 7.64 10.76 -0.54
C GLN A 65 7.05 12.16 -0.78
N THR A 66 6.52 12.38 -1.98
CA THR A 66 5.94 13.67 -2.35
C THR A 66 4.68 13.98 -1.55
N ALA A 67 4.44 15.26 -1.29
CA ALA A 67 3.17 15.76 -0.78
C ALA A 67 2.18 16.09 -1.92
N ARG A 68 2.58 15.90 -3.18
CA ARG A 68 1.76 16.11 -4.37
C ARG A 68 1.96 14.96 -5.34
N LEU A 69 0.88 14.31 -5.72
CA LEU A 69 0.85 13.22 -6.70
C LEU A 69 0.09 13.68 -7.96
N ASP A 70 0.80 13.79 -9.07
CA ASP A 70 0.19 14.04 -10.37
C ASP A 70 -0.33 12.72 -10.97
N VAL A 71 -1.57 12.71 -11.43
CA VAL A 71 -2.25 11.54 -12.02
C VAL A 71 -2.90 11.91 -13.35
N LEU A 72 -2.96 10.99 -14.29
CA LEU A 72 -3.56 11.22 -15.60
C LEU A 72 -5.07 10.98 -15.53
N GLY A 73 -5.86 12.04 -15.70
CA GLY A 73 -7.31 11.95 -15.59
C GLY A 73 -7.83 11.79 -14.16
N PRO A 74 -9.15 11.84 -13.95
CA PRO A 74 -9.76 11.87 -12.62
C PRO A 74 -9.99 10.49 -11.99
N ASP A 75 -9.86 9.41 -12.76
CA ASP A 75 -10.31 8.07 -12.37
C ASP A 75 -9.26 7.32 -11.55
N THR A 76 -8.72 7.95 -10.50
CA THR A 76 -7.69 7.35 -9.64
C THR A 76 -8.11 7.35 -8.17
N SER A 77 -7.59 6.42 -7.39
CA SER A 77 -7.82 6.41 -5.93
C SER A 77 -6.64 5.82 -5.17
N GLY A 78 -6.45 6.28 -3.92
CA GLY A 78 -5.48 5.70 -3.00
C GLY A 78 -5.99 4.42 -2.34
N GLU A 79 -5.04 3.59 -1.95
CA GLU A 79 -5.24 2.39 -1.11
C GLU A 79 -4.18 2.40 -0.02
N VAL A 80 -4.57 2.61 1.24
CA VAL A 80 -3.61 2.61 2.34
C VAL A 80 -3.11 1.19 2.62
N GLU A 81 -1.79 1.03 2.71
CA GLU A 81 -1.15 -0.26 2.92
C GLU A 81 0.01 -0.18 3.91
N PRO A 82 0.23 -1.22 4.71
CA PRO A 82 1.52 -1.43 5.35
C PRO A 82 2.56 -1.78 4.28
N VAL A 83 3.74 -1.19 4.39
CA VAL A 83 4.82 -1.38 3.41
C VAL A 83 6.07 -1.88 4.11
N LEU A 84 6.60 -3.01 3.67
CA LEU A 84 7.90 -3.52 4.12
C LEU A 84 9.01 -2.93 3.27
N PHE A 85 10.11 -2.55 3.93
CA PHE A 85 11.32 -2.06 3.30
C PHE A 85 12.51 -2.86 3.80
N ALA A 86 13.31 -3.44 2.89
CA ALA A 86 14.58 -4.06 3.22
C ALA A 86 15.70 -3.01 3.12
N ILE A 87 16.16 -2.51 4.27
CA ILE A 87 17.19 -1.47 4.36
C ILE A 87 18.36 -2.00 5.21
N GLY A 88 19.50 -2.22 4.58
CA GLY A 88 20.60 -2.93 5.20
C GLY A 88 20.22 -4.38 5.50
N ASP A 89 20.53 -4.84 6.71
CA ASP A 89 20.19 -6.19 7.16
C ASP A 89 18.81 -6.29 7.83
N ASP A 90 18.10 -5.18 7.96
CA ASP A 90 16.83 -5.10 8.67
C ASP A 90 15.64 -4.98 7.73
N MET A 91 14.49 -5.50 8.17
CA MET A 91 13.19 -5.19 7.60
C MET A 91 12.54 -4.08 8.43
N TRP A 92 12.00 -3.11 7.73
CA TRP A 92 11.32 -1.94 8.28
C TRP A 92 9.88 -1.89 7.81
N LEU A 93 8.98 -1.44 8.68
CA LEU A 93 7.56 -1.26 8.39
C LEU A 93 7.25 0.23 8.26
N GLY A 94 6.63 0.60 7.16
CA GLY A 94 6.10 1.93 6.88
C GLY A 94 4.63 1.90 6.49
N VAL A 95 4.08 3.08 6.18
CA VAL A 95 2.75 3.25 5.60
C VAL A 95 2.89 3.85 4.20
N GLY A 96 2.10 3.34 3.26
CA GLY A 96 2.09 3.81 1.88
C GLY A 96 0.69 3.77 1.26
N SER A 97 0.60 4.27 0.04
CA SER A 97 -0.58 4.15 -0.80
C SER A 97 -0.25 3.48 -2.12
N ASP A 98 -0.89 2.34 -2.40
CA ASP A 98 -0.94 1.78 -3.74
C ASP A 98 -1.95 2.56 -4.58
N HIS A 99 -1.60 3.81 -4.89
CA HIS A 99 -2.47 4.66 -5.71
C HIS A 99 -2.63 4.04 -7.10
N THR A 100 -3.88 3.90 -7.55
CA THR A 100 -4.23 3.07 -8.71
C THR A 100 -5.15 3.83 -9.66
N ASP A 101 -4.91 3.71 -10.97
CA ASP A 101 -5.79 4.19 -12.01
C ASP A 101 -6.94 3.19 -12.22
N ARG A 102 -8.15 3.57 -11.82
CA ARG A 102 -9.32 2.67 -11.84
C ARG A 102 -9.87 2.42 -13.23
N LYS A 103 -9.66 3.35 -14.15
CA LYS A 103 -10.04 3.15 -15.55
C LYS A 103 -9.10 2.15 -16.22
N ALA A 104 -7.80 2.29 -16.01
CA ALA A 104 -6.82 1.34 -16.54
C ALA A 104 -6.92 -0.06 -15.88
N GLU A 105 -7.48 -0.16 -14.68
CA GLU A 105 -7.68 -1.45 -13.99
C GLU A 105 -8.59 -2.39 -14.79
N THR A 106 -9.55 -1.85 -15.56
CA THR A 106 -10.39 -2.65 -16.47
C THR A 106 -9.61 -3.25 -17.64
N MET A 107 -8.42 -2.69 -17.94
CA MET A 107 -7.52 -3.19 -18.99
C MET A 107 -6.48 -4.17 -18.42
N GLY A 108 -6.13 -4.01 -17.14
CA GLY A 108 -5.19 -4.87 -16.45
C GLY A 108 -4.65 -4.26 -15.16
N ILE A 109 -4.66 -5.06 -14.09
CA ILE A 109 -4.26 -4.60 -12.75
C ILE A 109 -2.78 -4.16 -12.71
N ALA A 110 -1.88 -4.89 -13.34
CA ALA A 110 -0.46 -4.50 -13.39
C ALA A 110 -0.27 -3.13 -14.06
N LEU A 111 -1.01 -2.85 -15.14
CA LEU A 111 -0.98 -1.57 -15.83
C LEU A 111 -1.49 -0.44 -14.93
N SER A 112 -2.64 -0.64 -14.30
CA SER A 112 -3.27 0.36 -13.44
C SER A 112 -2.38 0.77 -12.27
N LYS A 113 -1.69 -0.20 -11.67
CA LYS A 113 -0.72 0.04 -10.59
C LYS A 113 0.54 0.76 -11.08
N GLN A 114 1.00 0.47 -12.30
CA GLN A 114 2.18 1.09 -12.90
C GLN A 114 1.96 2.56 -13.27
N LEU A 115 0.74 2.97 -13.62
CA LEU A 115 0.43 4.32 -14.09
C LEU A 115 0.50 5.40 -13.00
N CYS A 116 0.36 5.01 -11.74
CA CYS A 116 0.35 5.95 -10.62
C CYS A 116 1.58 5.79 -9.73
N GLY A 117 2.07 6.90 -9.20
CA GLY A 117 3.09 6.86 -8.15
C GLY A 117 2.58 6.17 -6.88
N LYS A 118 3.51 5.72 -6.05
CA LYS A 118 3.28 5.01 -4.79
C LYS A 118 3.81 5.85 -3.62
N PRO A 119 3.00 6.79 -3.11
CA PRO A 119 3.40 7.61 -1.97
C PRO A 119 3.64 6.77 -0.72
N VAL A 120 4.74 7.06 0.00
CA VAL A 120 5.08 6.41 1.27
C VAL A 120 5.46 7.43 2.32
N GLY A 121 5.22 7.11 3.58
CA GLY A 121 5.63 7.91 4.72
C GLY A 121 7.15 8.03 4.85
N ARG A 122 7.58 8.99 5.68
CA ARG A 122 9.01 9.23 5.96
C ARG A 122 9.52 8.51 7.19
N GLU A 123 8.64 7.98 8.02
CA GLU A 123 8.99 7.30 9.26
C GLU A 123 8.75 5.80 9.11
N LEU A 124 9.65 5.02 9.69
CA LEU A 124 9.61 3.56 9.67
C LEU A 124 9.80 3.00 11.09
N TRP A 125 9.12 1.91 11.38
CA TRP A 125 9.37 1.09 12.57
C TRP A 125 10.21 -0.14 12.21
N LEU A 126 11.09 -0.56 13.11
CA LEU A 126 11.74 -1.86 12.97
C LEU A 126 10.67 -2.96 12.95
N TYR A 127 10.64 -3.78 11.92
CA TYR A 127 9.58 -4.80 11.75
C TYR A 127 9.55 -5.78 12.93
N ALA A 128 10.71 -6.17 13.45
CA ALA A 128 10.84 -7.07 14.60
C ALA A 128 10.08 -6.57 15.84
N ASP A 129 9.96 -5.25 16.03
CA ASP A 129 9.23 -4.66 17.17
C ASP A 129 7.72 -4.87 17.10
N VAL A 130 7.17 -5.04 15.91
CA VAL A 130 5.72 -5.13 15.66
C VAL A 130 5.27 -6.52 15.21
N ALA A 131 6.16 -7.38 14.78
CA ALA A 131 5.85 -8.72 14.28
C ALA A 131 5.03 -9.55 15.27
N GLY A 132 5.36 -9.48 16.56
CA GLY A 132 4.66 -10.22 17.62
C GLY A 132 3.20 -9.82 17.85
N HIS A 133 2.81 -8.62 17.40
CA HIS A 133 1.45 -8.10 17.55
C HIS A 133 0.89 -7.49 16.25
N TRP A 134 1.40 -7.93 15.10
CA TRP A 134 0.98 -7.50 13.76
C TRP A 134 -0.54 -7.40 13.62
N ASP A 135 -1.26 -8.42 14.07
CA ASP A 135 -2.71 -8.50 13.92
C ASP A 135 -3.49 -7.40 14.67
N LYS A 136 -2.83 -6.72 15.62
CA LYS A 136 -3.40 -5.59 16.38
C LYS A 136 -3.12 -4.24 15.75
N LEU A 137 -2.20 -4.15 14.79
CA LEU A 137 -1.95 -2.92 14.06
C LEU A 137 -3.21 -2.52 13.29
N VAL A 138 -3.44 -1.22 13.17
CA VAL A 138 -4.62 -0.66 12.50
C VAL A 138 -4.18 0.30 11.41
N ILE A 139 -4.71 0.10 10.20
CA ILE A 139 -4.55 1.09 9.13
C ILE A 139 -5.84 1.90 8.96
N ARG A 140 -5.67 3.19 8.62
CA ARG A 140 -6.75 4.11 8.29
C ARG A 140 -6.34 4.99 7.13
N SER A 141 -7.33 5.39 6.34
CA SER A 141 -7.17 6.50 5.41
C SER A 141 -8.36 7.44 5.46
N TRP A 142 -8.09 8.70 5.18
CA TRP A 142 -9.11 9.69 4.93
C TRP A 142 -8.92 10.27 3.54
N ALA A 143 -10.04 10.49 2.87
CA ALA A 143 -10.08 11.08 1.53
C ALA A 143 -10.82 12.40 1.58
N THR A 144 -10.32 13.43 0.88
CA THR A 144 -11.09 14.65 0.65
C THR A 144 -11.82 14.51 -0.67
N ILE A 145 -13.14 14.32 -0.58
CA ILE A 145 -14.06 14.12 -1.69
C ILE A 145 -15.07 15.26 -1.67
N ASP A 146 -15.23 15.98 -2.77
CA ASP A 146 -16.11 17.15 -2.89
C ASP A 146 -15.89 18.17 -1.76
N GLY A 147 -14.61 18.40 -1.42
CA GLY A 147 -14.19 19.34 -0.37
C GLY A 147 -14.42 18.85 1.06
N LYS A 148 -14.91 17.62 1.26
CA LYS A 148 -15.17 17.06 2.59
C LYS A 148 -14.18 15.95 2.90
N ARG A 149 -13.56 16.02 4.08
CA ARG A 149 -12.72 14.95 4.63
C ARG A 149 -13.60 13.82 5.18
N VAL A 150 -13.47 12.63 4.63
CA VAL A 150 -14.23 11.44 5.03
C VAL A 150 -13.29 10.31 5.43
N LEU A 151 -13.68 9.50 6.42
CA LEU A 151 -13.00 8.23 6.68
C LEU A 151 -13.23 7.33 5.48
N TYR A 152 -12.13 6.89 4.84
CA TYR A 152 -12.18 6.19 3.56
C TYR A 152 -11.86 4.70 3.70
N GLN A 153 -10.89 4.36 4.55
CA GLN A 153 -10.55 2.97 4.88
C GLN A 153 -10.24 2.87 6.38
N GLN A 154 -10.58 1.74 6.99
CA GLN A 154 -10.18 1.41 8.35
C GLN A 154 -10.25 -0.09 8.58
N GLY A 155 -9.20 -0.67 9.14
CA GLY A 155 -9.19 -2.07 9.53
C GLY A 155 -7.94 -2.47 10.31
N ALA A 156 -8.05 -3.56 11.06
CA ALA A 156 -6.90 -4.20 11.67
C ALA A 156 -6.14 -5.04 10.63
N LEU A 157 -4.80 -5.09 10.72
CA LEU A 157 -3.98 -5.88 9.81
C LEU A 157 -4.22 -7.40 9.94
N GLY A 158 -4.85 -7.82 11.04
CA GLY A 158 -5.22 -9.22 11.25
C GLY A 158 -6.16 -9.84 10.21
N ILE A 159 -6.83 -9.04 9.37
CA ILE A 159 -7.65 -9.55 8.27
C ILE A 159 -6.83 -9.90 7.02
N MET A 160 -5.58 -9.45 6.95
CA MET A 160 -4.66 -9.71 5.85
C MET A 160 -3.58 -10.72 6.26
N ARG A 161 -2.98 -11.38 5.28
CA ARG A 161 -1.84 -12.29 5.48
C ARG A 161 -0.69 -11.56 6.16
N ARG A 162 0.02 -12.29 7.02
CA ARG A 162 1.20 -11.75 7.70
C ARG A 162 2.35 -11.60 6.72
N PRO A 163 3.28 -10.66 6.97
CA PRO A 163 4.47 -10.50 6.14
C PRO A 163 5.26 -11.79 5.92
N GLU A 164 5.42 -12.62 6.94
CA GLU A 164 6.14 -13.89 6.82
C GLU A 164 5.47 -14.80 5.80
N GLU A 165 4.14 -14.92 5.84
CA GLU A 165 3.37 -15.73 4.89
C GLU A 165 3.46 -15.15 3.46
N LEU A 166 3.38 -13.82 3.31
CA LEU A 166 3.55 -13.19 2.01
C LEU A 166 4.95 -13.43 1.44
N LEU A 167 5.98 -13.35 2.27
CA LEU A 167 7.36 -13.61 1.85
C LEU A 167 7.56 -15.07 1.44
N GLU A 168 7.04 -16.05 2.19
CA GLU A 168 7.09 -17.46 1.82
C GLU A 168 6.40 -17.72 0.48
N LEU A 169 5.21 -17.14 0.27
CA LEU A 169 4.45 -17.26 -0.98
C LEU A 169 5.13 -16.52 -2.14
N TYR A 170 5.92 -15.48 -1.86
CA TYR A 170 6.78 -14.82 -2.84
C TYR A 170 8.05 -15.62 -3.17
N GLY A 171 8.33 -16.70 -2.44
CA GLY A 171 9.48 -17.58 -2.66
C GLY A 171 10.72 -17.20 -1.86
N SER A 172 10.57 -16.47 -0.75
CA SER A 172 11.68 -16.07 0.13
C SER A 172 11.24 -16.00 1.59
N THR A 173 12.17 -16.04 2.52
CA THR A 173 11.92 -15.81 3.96
C THR A 173 12.13 -14.35 4.36
N ARG A 174 12.71 -13.52 3.49
CA ARG A 174 12.93 -12.08 3.68
C ARG A 174 12.97 -11.36 2.34
N LEU A 175 12.71 -10.06 2.35
CA LEU A 175 12.95 -9.22 1.18
C LEU A 175 14.43 -9.13 0.87
N ALA A 176 14.77 -9.14 -0.43
CA ALA A 176 16.10 -8.81 -0.87
C ALA A 176 16.46 -7.37 -0.44
N PRO A 177 17.72 -7.09 -0.07
CA PRO A 177 18.16 -5.73 0.20
C PRO A 177 17.79 -4.79 -0.96
N GLY A 178 17.29 -3.59 -0.66
CA GLY A 178 16.81 -2.65 -1.67
C GLY A 178 15.43 -2.98 -2.26
N ALA A 179 14.70 -3.93 -1.69
CA ALA A 179 13.30 -4.19 -2.09
C ALA A 179 12.31 -3.51 -1.15
N ALA A 180 11.16 -3.08 -1.71
CA ALA A 180 9.99 -2.65 -0.97
C ALA A 180 8.76 -3.49 -1.39
N MET A 181 7.90 -3.84 -0.42
CA MET A 181 6.69 -4.62 -0.66
C MET A 181 5.49 -3.98 0.02
N PHE A 182 4.49 -3.60 -0.76
CA PHE A 182 3.15 -3.28 -0.29
C PHE A 182 2.42 -4.58 0.03
N CYS A 183 1.77 -4.66 1.19
CA CYS A 183 1.28 -5.93 1.75
C CYS A 183 -0.24 -6.11 1.66
N GLY A 184 -0.91 -5.25 0.91
CA GLY A 184 -2.36 -5.28 0.74
C GLY A 184 -3.10 -4.26 1.58
N THR A 185 -4.38 -4.11 1.31
CA THR A 185 -5.25 -3.06 1.86
C THR A 185 -6.55 -3.60 2.43
N VAL A 186 -7.31 -2.74 3.09
CA VAL A 186 -8.68 -2.99 3.53
C VAL A 186 -9.67 -2.29 2.61
N GLY A 187 -10.89 -2.80 2.54
CA GLY A 187 -11.93 -2.27 1.66
C GLY A 187 -12.26 -0.79 1.91
N ALA A 188 -12.58 -0.05 0.85
CA ALA A 188 -13.02 1.34 0.93
C ALA A 188 -14.45 1.45 1.47
N ILE A 189 -14.65 2.28 2.48
CA ILE A 189 -15.95 2.57 3.08
C ILE A 189 -16.79 3.39 2.09
N GLY A 190 -17.91 2.84 1.66
CA GLY A 190 -18.78 3.46 0.66
C GLY A 190 -18.28 3.35 -0.79
N GLY A 191 -17.37 2.39 -1.03
CA GLY A 191 -16.82 2.09 -2.36
C GLY A 191 -15.64 2.98 -2.76
N ILE A 192 -15.00 2.60 -3.86
CA ILE A 192 -13.85 3.29 -4.43
C ILE A 192 -14.31 4.61 -5.07
N ARG A 193 -13.62 5.72 -4.73
CA ARG A 193 -13.92 7.06 -5.22
C ARG A 193 -12.64 7.87 -5.41
N PRO A 194 -12.57 8.74 -6.42
CA PRO A 194 -11.50 9.72 -6.55
C PRO A 194 -11.48 10.70 -5.37
N ALA A 195 -10.31 11.24 -5.06
CA ALA A 195 -10.13 12.20 -3.98
C ALA A 195 -9.11 13.27 -4.37
N ALA A 196 -9.32 14.52 -3.95
CA ALA A 196 -8.37 15.61 -4.15
C ALA A 196 -7.18 15.54 -3.17
N ARG A 197 -7.35 14.83 -2.04
CA ARG A 197 -6.33 14.66 -1.01
C ARG A 197 -6.52 13.29 -0.35
N PHE A 198 -5.41 12.63 -0.05
CA PHE A 198 -5.40 11.34 0.60
C PHE A 198 -4.45 11.36 1.80
N GLU A 199 -4.98 10.98 2.96
CA GLU A 199 -4.27 10.90 4.22
C GLU A 199 -4.23 9.44 4.65
N MET A 200 -3.09 8.95 5.11
CA MET A 200 -2.90 7.57 5.54
C MET A 200 -2.21 7.50 6.89
N GLU A 201 -2.61 6.51 7.67
CA GLU A 201 -2.12 6.27 9.01
C GLU A 201 -1.97 4.76 9.25
N LEU A 202 -0.87 4.39 9.89
CA LEU A 202 -0.67 3.08 10.52
C LEU A 202 -0.48 3.29 12.00
N GLU A 203 -1.36 2.74 12.81
CA GLU A 203 -1.34 2.82 14.27
C GLU A 203 -0.86 1.51 14.90
N ASP A 204 0.04 1.61 15.85
CA ASP A 204 0.41 0.54 16.77
C ASP A 204 -0.21 0.84 18.15
N PRO A 205 -1.36 0.25 18.49
CA PRO A 205 -2.01 0.50 19.75
C PRO A 205 -1.28 -0.14 20.94
N VAL A 206 -0.40 -1.11 20.70
CA VAL A 206 0.36 -1.80 21.76
C VAL A 206 1.51 -0.91 22.24
N LEU A 207 2.28 -0.34 21.32
CA LEU A 207 3.38 0.58 21.63
C LEU A 207 2.95 2.06 21.60
N ARG A 208 1.67 2.34 21.35
CA ARG A 208 1.04 3.68 21.37
C ARG A 208 1.76 4.67 20.46
N ARG A 209 2.02 4.26 19.23
CA ARG A 209 2.70 5.06 18.21
C ARG A 209 1.96 4.99 16.87
N ARG A 210 2.27 5.92 15.97
CA ARG A 210 1.65 5.95 14.63
C ARG A 210 2.63 6.45 13.59
N LEU A 211 2.48 5.95 12.36
CA LEU A 211 3.07 6.49 11.14
C LEU A 211 1.98 7.16 10.33
N ALA A 212 2.29 8.26 9.67
CA ALA A 212 1.34 8.96 8.83
C ALA A 212 2.01 9.58 7.62
N HIS A 213 1.25 9.76 6.55
CA HIS A 213 1.63 10.57 5.40
C HIS A 213 0.38 11.14 4.73
N VAL A 214 0.56 12.23 4.02
CA VAL A 214 -0.52 12.89 3.30
C VAL A 214 0.00 13.43 1.97
N TYR A 215 -0.85 13.34 0.94
CA TYR A 215 -0.56 13.93 -0.36
C TYR A 215 -1.81 14.49 -1.01
N GLU A 216 -1.63 15.56 -1.79
CA GLU A 216 -2.65 16.10 -2.70
C GLU A 216 -2.61 15.34 -4.02
N VAL A 217 -3.78 15.04 -4.57
CA VAL A 217 -3.92 14.42 -5.88
C VAL A 217 -4.22 15.50 -6.91
N VAL A 218 -3.35 15.65 -7.89
CA VAL A 218 -3.50 16.65 -8.95
C VAL A 218 -3.78 15.94 -10.28
N THR A 219 -4.97 16.18 -10.79
CA THR A 219 -5.41 15.60 -12.07
C THR A 219 -4.79 16.35 -13.25
N LEU A 220 -4.03 15.63 -14.07
CA LEU A 220 -3.54 16.11 -15.34
C LEU A 220 -4.58 15.90 -16.46
N PRO A 221 -4.67 16.80 -17.44
CA PRO A 221 -5.61 16.64 -18.54
C PRO A 221 -5.22 15.45 -19.42
N VAL A 222 -6.21 14.70 -19.87
CA VAL A 222 -6.04 13.69 -20.92
C VAL A 222 -6.14 14.40 -22.26
N ILE A 223 -5.00 14.56 -22.93
CA ILE A 223 -4.92 15.16 -24.26
C ILE A 223 -4.90 14.01 -25.29
N ALA A 224 -5.81 14.02 -26.23
CA ALA A 224 -5.92 13.04 -27.33
C ALA A 224 -5.72 13.74 -28.67
#